data_5da6b492e9b6893495d65e970d119265
#
_entry.id   5da6b492e9b6893495d65e970d119265
#
_cell.length_a   1.000
_cell.length_b   1.000
_cell.length_c   1.000
_cell.angle_alpha   90.00
_cell.angle_beta   90.00
_cell.angle_gamma   90.00
#
_symmetry.space_group_name_H-M   'P 1'
#
loop_
_entity.id
_entity.type
_entity.pdbx_description
1 polymer ?
#
loop_
_entity_poly.entity_id
_entity_poly.type
_entity_poly.pdbx_seq_one_letter_code
_entity_poly.pdbx_strand_id
1 'polypeptide(L)'
;MPAPTNLKQEKPETDVVGTLMSLTVAFTMAMAFRGFVLEGFVIPTGSMGPTLMGAHVRFLSPATAYEYAFDAGPAIDPNQRARGAKAPIFDPMVSTVTPIANAEPEALAAQARAGDRVLVLKPLFAFSAPQRWDVVVFKNPTDPVGESQNYIKRMVGLPGETFLLVDGDVFTGAPDARTQDLKITRKPEFVQRAVWQPLYDSDYQPIVPVQTLEQNMHTTWAGAPWKPVGDASAWKTVP
;
A
#
# COMPACT_ATOMS: atom_id res chain seq x y z
N MET A 1 -32.92 -70.92 4.91
CA MET A 1 -31.92 -69.88 4.69
C MET A 1 -32.14 -69.37 3.27
N PRO A 2 -32.52 -68.09 3.05
CA PRO A 2 -32.59 -67.50 1.73
C PRO A 2 -31.18 -67.15 1.23
N ALA A 3 -30.93 -67.40 -0.07
CA ALA A 3 -29.66 -67.14 -0.72
C ALA A 3 -29.36 -65.64 -0.82
N PRO A 4 -28.09 -65.22 -0.78
CA PRO A 4 -27.74 -63.79 -0.89
C PRO A 4 -28.06 -63.28 -2.30
N THR A 5 -28.87 -62.23 -2.36
CA THR A 5 -29.16 -61.49 -3.59
C THR A 5 -27.93 -60.76 -4.04
N ASN A 6 -27.39 -61.20 -5.16
CA ASN A 6 -26.21 -60.61 -5.79
C ASN A 6 -26.60 -59.25 -6.42
N LEU A 7 -26.45 -58.17 -5.69
CA LEU A 7 -26.61 -56.82 -6.22
C LEU A 7 -25.48 -56.55 -7.22
N LYS A 8 -25.79 -56.65 -8.51
CA LYS A 8 -24.91 -56.16 -9.60
C LYS A 8 -24.68 -54.68 -9.30
N GLN A 9 -23.45 -54.32 -8.93
CA GLN A 9 -22.98 -52.94 -8.98
C GLN A 9 -22.94 -52.52 -10.46
N GLU A 10 -23.96 -51.79 -10.89
CA GLU A 10 -23.90 -51.08 -12.17
C GLU A 10 -22.74 -50.08 -12.11
N LYS A 11 -21.78 -50.24 -13.01
CA LYS A 11 -20.73 -49.21 -13.22
C LYS A 11 -21.45 -47.91 -13.58
N PRO A 12 -21.12 -46.80 -12.94
CA PRO A 12 -21.69 -45.52 -13.34
C PRO A 12 -21.30 -45.24 -14.80
N GLU A 13 -22.30 -45.18 -15.68
CA GLU A 13 -22.13 -44.73 -17.04
C GLU A 13 -21.60 -43.28 -16.96
N THR A 14 -20.41 -43.05 -17.45
CA THR A 14 -19.80 -41.73 -17.50
C THR A 14 -20.55 -40.91 -18.55
N ASP A 15 -21.49 -40.10 -18.15
CA ASP A 15 -22.19 -39.16 -19.02
C ASP A 15 -21.21 -38.06 -19.47
N VAL A 16 -20.50 -38.32 -20.56
CA VAL A 16 -19.52 -37.40 -21.16
C VAL A 16 -20.18 -36.09 -21.61
N VAL A 17 -21.41 -36.20 -22.15
CA VAL A 17 -22.14 -35.02 -22.65
C VAL A 17 -22.55 -34.13 -21.49
N GLY A 18 -23.14 -34.69 -20.42
CA GLY A 18 -23.49 -33.95 -19.21
C GLY A 18 -22.28 -33.31 -18.51
N THR A 19 -21.15 -34.02 -18.51
CA THR A 19 -19.88 -33.48 -17.97
C THR A 19 -19.38 -32.29 -18.79
N LEU A 20 -19.39 -32.39 -20.12
CA LEU A 20 -19.00 -31.29 -21.02
C LEU A 20 -19.93 -30.09 -20.89
N MET A 21 -21.23 -30.31 -20.81
CA MET A 21 -22.20 -29.23 -20.59
C MET A 21 -21.95 -28.52 -19.25
N SER A 22 -21.77 -29.27 -18.18
CA SER A 22 -21.48 -28.71 -16.85
C SER A 22 -20.18 -27.92 -16.84
N LEU A 23 -19.13 -28.42 -17.50
CA LEU A 23 -17.85 -27.71 -17.61
C LEU A 23 -17.99 -26.41 -18.42
N THR A 24 -18.75 -26.44 -19.53
CA THR A 24 -19.00 -25.26 -20.36
C THR A 24 -19.77 -24.19 -19.59
N VAL A 25 -20.82 -24.58 -18.88
CA VAL A 25 -21.60 -23.67 -18.04
C VAL A 25 -20.74 -23.07 -16.93
N ALA A 26 -19.98 -23.91 -16.22
CA ALA A 26 -19.09 -23.45 -15.14
C ALA A 26 -18.03 -22.48 -15.65
N PHE A 27 -17.42 -22.77 -16.79
CA PHE A 27 -16.44 -21.89 -17.42
C PHE A 27 -17.07 -20.55 -17.85
N THR A 28 -18.23 -20.59 -18.50
CA THR A 28 -18.94 -19.37 -18.93
C THR A 28 -19.32 -18.50 -17.74
N MET A 29 -19.83 -19.12 -16.66
CA MET A 29 -20.15 -18.40 -15.40
C MET A 29 -18.90 -17.79 -14.77
N ALA A 30 -17.79 -18.54 -14.71
CA ALA A 30 -16.54 -18.03 -14.15
C ALA A 30 -15.99 -16.84 -14.96
N MET A 31 -16.06 -16.93 -16.29
CA MET A 31 -15.64 -15.83 -17.18
C MET A 31 -16.55 -14.60 -17.04
N ALA A 32 -17.86 -14.79 -16.95
CA ALA A 32 -18.82 -13.71 -16.70
C ALA A 32 -18.56 -13.07 -15.34
N PHE A 33 -18.38 -13.86 -14.29
CA PHE A 33 -18.07 -13.38 -12.96
C PHE A 33 -16.78 -12.56 -12.93
N ARG A 34 -15.69 -13.07 -13.53
CA ARG A 34 -14.42 -12.36 -13.67
C ARG A 34 -14.56 -11.07 -14.50
N GLY A 35 -15.35 -11.11 -15.58
CA GLY A 35 -15.55 -9.95 -16.47
C GLY A 35 -16.32 -8.81 -15.84
N PHE A 36 -17.35 -9.12 -15.06
CA PHE A 36 -18.32 -8.13 -14.60
C PHE A 36 -18.34 -7.89 -13.09
N VAL A 37 -17.88 -8.84 -12.28
CA VAL A 37 -18.03 -8.78 -10.82
C VAL A 37 -16.70 -8.52 -10.13
N LEU A 38 -15.70 -9.38 -10.34
CA LEU A 38 -14.43 -9.29 -9.64
C LEU A 38 -13.25 -9.26 -10.61
N GLU A 39 -12.31 -8.37 -10.32
CA GLU A 39 -11.04 -8.32 -11.03
C GLU A 39 -9.86 -8.27 -10.06
N GLY A 40 -8.87 -9.12 -10.30
CA GLY A 40 -7.66 -9.15 -9.51
C GLY A 40 -6.57 -8.26 -10.11
N PHE A 41 -5.96 -7.42 -9.26
CA PHE A 41 -4.81 -6.59 -9.63
C PHE A 41 -3.63 -6.84 -8.70
N VAL A 42 -2.43 -6.61 -9.22
CA VAL A 42 -1.21 -6.48 -8.43
C VAL A 42 -0.87 -5.00 -8.37
N ILE A 43 -0.59 -4.49 -7.17
CA ILE A 43 -0.28 -3.08 -6.95
C ILE A 43 1.16 -2.81 -7.41
N PRO A 44 1.39 -1.95 -8.42
CA PRO A 44 2.72 -1.76 -8.96
C PRO A 44 3.58 -0.77 -8.15
N THR A 45 2.96 0.20 -7.48
CA THR A 45 3.67 1.32 -6.84
C THR A 45 3.30 1.49 -5.38
N GLY A 46 4.21 2.05 -4.58
CA GLY A 46 4.02 2.27 -3.15
C GLY A 46 3.13 3.46 -2.76
N SER A 47 2.44 4.09 -3.72
CA SER A 47 1.68 5.33 -3.46
C SER A 47 0.51 5.19 -2.47
N MET A 48 0.13 3.97 -2.12
CA MET A 48 -0.88 3.63 -1.12
C MET A 48 -0.29 3.01 0.15
N GLY A 49 1.03 2.99 0.26
CA GLY A 49 1.69 2.53 1.47
C GLY A 49 1.36 3.42 2.69
N PRO A 50 1.34 2.86 3.91
CA PRO A 50 1.52 1.44 4.23
C PRO A 50 0.26 0.58 4.07
N THR A 51 -0.90 1.15 3.71
CA THR A 51 -2.18 0.43 3.59
C THR A 51 -2.11 -0.70 2.55
N LEU A 52 -1.52 -0.39 1.39
CA LEU A 52 -1.33 -1.31 0.27
C LEU A 52 0.06 -1.08 -0.29
N MET A 53 0.86 -2.12 -0.26
CA MET A 53 2.24 -2.05 -0.72
C MET A 53 2.34 -2.33 -2.22
N GLY A 54 3.06 -1.48 -2.92
CA GLY A 54 3.55 -1.76 -4.25
C GLY A 54 4.69 -2.77 -4.24
N ALA A 55 5.43 -2.87 -5.33
CA ALA A 55 6.67 -3.61 -5.32
C ALA A 55 7.62 -3.01 -4.27
N HIS A 56 8.06 -3.82 -3.31
CA HIS A 56 8.82 -3.35 -2.15
C HIS A 56 9.97 -4.28 -1.80
N VAL A 57 10.96 -3.72 -1.12
CA VAL A 57 12.03 -4.48 -0.48
C VAL A 57 11.81 -4.41 1.03
N ARG A 58 11.91 -5.55 1.71
CA ARG A 58 12.00 -5.58 3.16
C ARG A 58 13.45 -5.45 3.59
N PHE A 59 13.66 -4.60 4.53
CA PHE A 59 14.98 -4.25 5.01
C PHE A 59 15.04 -4.34 6.53
N LEU A 60 16.08 -4.98 7.03
CA LEU A 60 16.40 -5.02 8.45
C LEU A 60 17.44 -3.94 8.76
N SER A 61 17.09 -2.97 9.58
CA SER A 61 18.00 -1.91 9.97
C SER A 61 19.21 -2.45 10.73
N PRO A 62 20.44 -2.17 10.28
CA PRO A 62 21.62 -2.55 11.03
C PRO A 62 21.80 -1.72 12.32
N ALA A 63 21.14 -0.56 12.39
CA ALA A 63 21.23 0.34 13.53
C ALA A 63 20.28 -0.02 14.67
N THR A 64 19.09 -0.53 14.35
CA THR A 64 18.01 -0.74 15.32
C THR A 64 17.48 -2.18 15.34
N ALA A 65 17.85 -3.00 14.35
CA ALA A 65 17.24 -4.31 14.07
C ALA A 65 15.72 -4.24 13.78
N TYR A 66 15.19 -3.06 13.45
CA TYR A 66 13.80 -2.90 13.02
C TYR A 66 13.64 -3.32 11.56
N GLU A 67 12.66 -4.19 11.28
CA GLU A 67 12.34 -4.60 9.91
C GLU A 67 11.26 -3.67 9.34
N TYR A 68 11.54 -3.05 8.22
CA TYR A 68 10.60 -2.19 7.51
C TYR A 68 10.64 -2.44 6.00
N ALA A 69 9.59 -1.99 5.33
CA ALA A 69 9.49 -2.09 3.88
C ALA A 69 9.60 -0.70 3.25
N PHE A 70 10.29 -0.62 2.13
CA PHE A 70 10.34 0.60 1.32
C PHE A 70 10.00 0.31 -0.15
N ASP A 71 9.54 1.33 -0.86
CA ASP A 71 9.15 1.22 -2.26
C ASP A 71 10.37 0.88 -3.14
N ALA A 72 10.31 -0.27 -3.79
CA ALA A 72 11.32 -0.71 -4.72
C ALA A 72 11.13 -0.16 -6.14
N GLY A 73 10.04 0.58 -6.40
CA GLY A 73 9.72 1.11 -7.73
C GLY A 73 10.89 1.81 -8.42
N PRO A 74 11.63 2.73 -7.75
CA PRO A 74 12.80 3.38 -8.33
C PRO A 74 13.93 2.43 -8.74
N ALA A 75 14.06 1.29 -8.04
CA ALA A 75 15.10 0.30 -8.34
C ALA A 75 14.69 -0.70 -9.43
N ILE A 76 13.37 -0.94 -9.57
CA ILE A 76 12.82 -1.92 -10.51
C ILE A 76 12.49 -1.29 -11.86
N ASP A 77 11.98 -0.06 -11.87
CA ASP A 77 11.58 0.65 -13.10
C ASP A 77 12.81 1.04 -13.93
N PRO A 78 12.98 0.48 -15.15
CA PRO A 78 14.11 0.78 -16.01
C PRO A 78 14.24 2.29 -16.33
N ASN A 79 13.11 3.00 -16.44
CA ASN A 79 13.12 4.43 -16.77
C ASN A 79 13.61 5.29 -15.59
N GLN A 80 13.27 4.90 -14.37
CA GLN A 80 13.75 5.57 -13.16
C GLN A 80 15.24 5.26 -12.92
N ARG A 81 15.66 4.01 -13.15
CA ARG A 81 17.06 3.60 -13.11
C ARG A 81 17.92 4.39 -14.11
N ALA A 82 17.46 4.53 -15.34
CA ALA A 82 18.16 5.29 -16.38
C ALA A 82 18.33 6.78 -16.02
N ARG A 83 17.46 7.32 -15.17
CA ARG A 83 17.57 8.71 -14.65
C ARG A 83 18.50 8.82 -13.44
N GLY A 84 19.14 7.73 -13.02
CA GLY A 84 20.01 7.70 -11.86
C GLY A 84 19.29 7.92 -10.53
N ALA A 85 17.98 7.62 -10.48
CA ALA A 85 17.20 7.72 -9.27
C ALA A 85 17.74 6.73 -8.22
N LYS A 86 18.39 7.27 -7.19
CA LYS A 86 18.74 6.51 -6.00
C LYS A 86 17.54 6.54 -5.07
N ALA A 87 17.08 5.37 -4.64
CA ALA A 87 16.08 5.29 -3.58
C ALA A 87 16.80 5.51 -2.24
N PRO A 88 16.62 6.65 -1.57
CA PRO A 88 17.13 6.81 -0.22
C PRO A 88 16.38 5.85 0.68
N ILE A 89 17.09 4.92 1.31
CA ILE A 89 16.53 4.02 2.29
C ILE A 89 16.52 4.76 3.61
N PHE A 90 15.33 5.13 4.03
CA PHE A 90 15.11 5.89 5.25
C PHE A 90 14.69 4.93 6.37
N ASP A 91 15.49 4.88 7.43
CA ASP A 91 15.15 4.13 8.63
C ASP A 91 14.18 4.95 9.49
N PRO A 92 12.94 4.52 9.67
CA PRO A 92 11.94 5.28 10.42
C PRO A 92 12.26 5.42 11.91
N MET A 93 13.02 4.48 12.50
CA MET A 93 13.31 4.49 13.94
C MET A 93 14.40 5.49 14.32
N VAL A 94 15.34 5.76 13.42
CA VAL A 94 16.44 6.71 13.68
C VAL A 94 16.40 7.94 12.78
N SER A 95 15.43 8.00 11.90
CA SER A 95 15.28 9.13 10.95
C SER A 95 16.56 9.41 10.14
N THR A 96 17.39 8.40 9.91
CA THR A 96 18.63 8.51 9.13
C THR A 96 18.50 7.83 7.79
N VAL A 97 19.16 8.38 6.80
CA VAL A 97 19.38 7.70 5.52
C VAL A 97 20.45 6.63 5.72
N THR A 98 20.09 5.38 5.62
CA THR A 98 21.04 4.27 5.80
C THR A 98 22.04 4.25 4.65
N PRO A 99 23.32 3.93 4.91
CA PRO A 99 24.37 3.87 3.88
C PRO A 99 24.09 2.94 2.69
N ILE A 100 23.09 2.08 2.81
CA ILE A 100 22.57 1.21 1.73
C ILE A 100 21.94 2.03 0.58
N ALA A 101 21.79 3.34 0.74
CA ALA A 101 21.53 4.23 -0.40
C ALA A 101 22.52 4.06 -1.57
N ASN A 102 23.64 3.37 -1.33
CA ASN A 102 24.60 2.96 -2.33
C ASN A 102 24.48 1.49 -2.77
N ALA A 103 23.46 0.74 -2.28
CA ALA A 103 23.22 -0.60 -2.79
C ALA A 103 22.92 -0.52 -4.28
N GLU A 104 23.63 -1.30 -5.06
CA GLU A 104 23.43 -1.37 -6.50
C GLU A 104 21.96 -1.65 -6.79
N PRO A 105 21.30 -0.88 -7.69
CA PRO A 105 19.90 -1.04 -8.00
C PRO A 105 19.53 -2.48 -8.39
N GLU A 106 20.46 -3.22 -8.98
CA GLU A 106 20.29 -4.62 -9.36
C GLU A 106 20.17 -5.56 -8.14
N ALA A 107 20.96 -5.32 -7.10
CA ALA A 107 20.88 -6.09 -5.86
C ALA A 107 19.57 -5.84 -5.12
N LEU A 108 19.07 -4.60 -5.14
CA LEU A 108 17.76 -4.24 -4.58
C LEU A 108 16.62 -4.86 -5.40
N ALA A 109 16.70 -4.82 -6.72
CA ALA A 109 15.70 -5.42 -7.61
C ALA A 109 15.61 -6.94 -7.42
N ALA A 110 16.74 -7.61 -7.17
CA ALA A 110 16.78 -9.06 -6.92
C ALA A 110 16.09 -9.45 -5.60
N GLN A 111 15.99 -8.54 -4.62
CA GLN A 111 15.32 -8.76 -3.33
C GLN A 111 13.89 -8.23 -3.32
N ALA A 112 13.44 -7.58 -4.41
CA ALA A 112 12.12 -6.99 -4.47
C ALA A 112 11.02 -8.05 -4.45
N ARG A 113 10.02 -7.81 -3.63
CA ARG A 113 8.78 -8.58 -3.58
C ARG A 113 7.74 -7.91 -4.48
N ALA A 114 6.90 -8.73 -5.09
CA ALA A 114 5.73 -8.22 -5.81
C ALA A 114 4.82 -7.45 -4.86
N GLY A 115 4.10 -6.47 -5.41
CA GLY A 115 3.11 -5.74 -4.66
C GLY A 115 1.91 -6.60 -4.23
N ASP A 116 1.11 -6.04 -3.36
CA ASP A 116 -0.09 -6.68 -2.84
C ASP A 116 -1.07 -7.04 -3.95
N ARG A 117 -1.75 -8.16 -3.76
CA ARG A 117 -2.82 -8.61 -4.66
C ARG A 117 -4.15 -8.16 -4.09
N VAL A 118 -4.89 -7.40 -4.86
CA VAL A 118 -6.21 -6.89 -4.47
C VAL A 118 -7.29 -7.43 -5.39
N LEU A 119 -8.48 -7.65 -4.82
CA LEU A 119 -9.68 -7.97 -5.57
C LEU A 119 -10.58 -6.74 -5.60
N VAL A 120 -10.92 -6.29 -6.79
CA VAL A 120 -11.76 -5.11 -7.01
C VAL A 120 -13.16 -5.54 -7.38
N LEU A 121 -14.14 -5.07 -6.62
CA LEU A 121 -15.56 -5.29 -6.89
C LEU A 121 -16.04 -4.21 -7.89
N LYS A 122 -16.13 -4.57 -9.17
CA LYS A 122 -16.44 -3.64 -10.27
C LYS A 122 -17.80 -2.95 -10.15
N PRO A 123 -18.91 -3.65 -9.83
CA PRO A 123 -20.23 -3.03 -9.85
C PRO A 123 -20.53 -2.20 -8.59
N LEU A 124 -19.63 -2.14 -7.59
CA LEU A 124 -19.93 -1.49 -6.32
C LEU A 124 -20.45 -0.06 -6.49
N PHE A 125 -19.76 0.74 -7.27
CA PHE A 125 -20.10 2.15 -7.46
C PHE A 125 -21.24 2.40 -8.47
N ALA A 126 -21.78 1.34 -9.07
CA ALA A 126 -23.05 1.43 -9.79
C ALA A 126 -24.26 1.42 -8.85
N PHE A 127 -24.11 0.87 -7.64
CA PHE A 127 -25.17 0.72 -6.65
C PHE A 127 -24.98 1.61 -5.41
N SER A 128 -23.76 2.07 -5.16
CA SER A 128 -23.40 2.89 -3.99
C SER A 128 -22.46 4.00 -4.42
N ALA A 129 -22.75 5.23 -4.02
CA ALA A 129 -21.83 6.32 -4.25
C ALA A 129 -20.55 6.13 -3.43
N PRO A 130 -19.36 6.41 -3.98
CA PRO A 130 -18.12 6.33 -3.22
C PRO A 130 -18.12 7.36 -2.09
N GLN A 131 -17.59 6.96 -0.94
CA GLN A 131 -17.52 7.80 0.25
C GLN A 131 -16.10 8.32 0.45
N ARG A 132 -15.98 9.40 1.22
CA ARG A 132 -14.67 9.90 1.64
C ARG A 132 -13.91 8.79 2.39
N TRP A 133 -12.65 8.65 2.10
CA TRP A 133 -11.72 7.65 2.61
C TRP A 133 -11.79 6.27 1.93
N ASP A 134 -12.74 6.03 1.03
CA ASP A 134 -12.75 4.81 0.23
C ASP A 134 -11.47 4.70 -0.60
N VAL A 135 -11.00 3.48 -0.77
CA VAL A 135 -9.93 3.16 -1.72
C VAL A 135 -10.58 2.83 -3.06
N VAL A 136 -10.31 3.64 -4.06
CA VAL A 136 -10.91 3.53 -5.39
C VAL A 136 -9.88 3.13 -6.44
N VAL A 137 -10.29 2.28 -7.37
CA VAL A 137 -9.53 1.94 -8.56
C VAL A 137 -10.20 2.61 -9.76
N PHE A 138 -9.42 3.33 -10.54
CA PHE A 138 -9.90 4.04 -11.71
C PHE A 138 -8.86 4.05 -12.83
N LYS A 139 -9.30 4.26 -14.05
CA LYS A 139 -8.41 4.41 -15.19
C LYS A 139 -7.79 5.79 -15.21
N ASN A 140 -6.52 5.85 -15.62
CA ASN A 140 -5.81 7.12 -15.76
C ASN A 140 -6.59 8.06 -16.72
N PRO A 141 -7.09 9.22 -16.25
CA PRO A 141 -7.86 10.13 -17.10
C PRO A 141 -6.98 10.94 -18.07
N THR A 142 -5.67 10.98 -17.85
CA THR A 142 -4.74 11.77 -18.68
C THR A 142 -4.18 10.99 -19.87
N ASP A 143 -4.46 9.68 -19.93
CA ASP A 143 -4.01 8.82 -21.03
C ASP A 143 -5.24 8.14 -21.69
N PRO A 144 -5.97 8.88 -22.53
CA PRO A 144 -7.23 8.40 -23.12
C PRO A 144 -7.02 7.42 -24.28
N VAL A 145 -5.80 7.29 -24.81
CA VAL A 145 -5.50 6.49 -26.01
C VAL A 145 -4.42 5.46 -25.68
N GLY A 146 -4.86 4.22 -25.48
CA GLY A 146 -3.96 3.09 -25.20
C GLY A 146 -4.47 2.17 -24.08
N GLU A 147 -3.61 1.28 -23.61
CA GLU A 147 -3.86 0.52 -22.38
C GLU A 147 -3.77 1.47 -21.19
N SER A 148 -4.88 2.14 -20.88
CA SER A 148 -4.93 3.07 -19.76
C SER A 148 -4.61 2.36 -18.47
N GLN A 149 -3.53 2.79 -17.79
CA GLN A 149 -3.11 2.22 -16.52
C GLN A 149 -4.19 2.42 -15.45
N ASN A 150 -4.44 1.38 -14.68
CA ASN A 150 -5.30 1.48 -13.52
C ASN A 150 -4.56 2.13 -12.37
N TYR A 151 -5.16 3.15 -11.78
CA TYR A 151 -4.66 3.78 -10.57
C TYR A 151 -5.50 3.36 -9.37
N ILE A 152 -4.83 3.20 -8.24
CA ILE A 152 -5.46 2.98 -6.96
C ILE A 152 -5.11 4.13 -6.03
N LYS A 153 -6.11 4.81 -5.47
CA LYS A 153 -5.94 5.96 -4.58
C LYS A 153 -7.03 5.98 -3.52
N ARG A 154 -6.71 6.62 -2.39
CA ARG A 154 -7.71 6.91 -1.36
C ARG A 154 -8.41 8.22 -1.72
N MET A 155 -9.73 8.19 -1.73
CA MET A 155 -10.54 9.36 -2.01
C MET A 155 -10.57 10.30 -0.80
N VAL A 156 -10.13 11.52 -0.97
CA VAL A 156 -10.09 12.53 0.10
C VAL A 156 -11.04 13.70 -0.14
N GLY A 157 -11.37 13.99 -1.38
CA GLY A 157 -12.32 15.03 -1.78
C GLY A 157 -13.62 14.44 -2.32
N LEU A 158 -14.73 15.12 -2.08
CA LEU A 158 -16.05 14.78 -2.61
C LEU A 158 -16.49 15.82 -3.65
N PRO A 159 -17.41 15.48 -4.57
CA PRO A 159 -17.97 16.44 -5.48
C PRO A 159 -18.64 17.62 -4.76
N GLY A 160 -18.47 18.83 -5.30
CA GLY A 160 -19.15 20.02 -4.79
C GLY A 160 -18.60 20.56 -3.48
N GLU A 161 -17.34 20.32 -3.16
CA GLU A 161 -16.68 20.91 -2.01
C GLU A 161 -15.32 21.50 -2.38
N THR A 162 -14.89 22.48 -1.58
CA THR A 162 -13.51 22.94 -1.57
C THR A 162 -12.73 22.12 -0.56
N PHE A 163 -11.58 21.59 -0.93
CA PHE A 163 -10.72 20.87 0.01
C PHE A 163 -9.28 21.40 -0.03
N LEU A 164 -8.59 21.29 1.10
CA LEU A 164 -7.18 21.63 1.27
C LEU A 164 -6.50 20.54 2.08
N LEU A 165 -5.29 20.17 1.66
CA LEU A 165 -4.43 19.22 2.36
C LEU A 165 -3.25 19.98 2.95
N VAL A 166 -3.10 19.95 4.27
CA VAL A 166 -1.98 20.57 5.00
C VAL A 166 -1.42 19.58 6.00
N ASP A 167 -0.14 19.32 5.94
CA ASP A 167 0.58 18.41 6.85
C ASP A 167 -0.09 17.05 7.04
N GLY A 168 -0.71 16.54 5.98
CA GLY A 168 -1.46 15.29 6.00
C GLY A 168 -2.87 15.37 6.53
N ASP A 169 -3.33 16.52 7.04
CA ASP A 169 -4.70 16.74 7.44
C ASP A 169 -5.56 17.30 6.30
N VAL A 170 -6.82 16.85 6.27
CA VAL A 170 -7.79 17.24 5.26
C VAL A 170 -8.73 18.28 5.84
N PHE A 171 -8.82 19.42 5.18
CA PHE A 171 -9.76 20.49 5.49
C PHE A 171 -10.78 20.60 4.36
N THR A 172 -12.05 20.74 4.71
CA THR A 172 -13.14 20.81 3.72
C THR A 172 -14.10 21.95 4.05
N GLY A 173 -14.78 22.44 3.02
CA GLY A 173 -15.79 23.48 3.13
C GLY A 173 -16.75 23.46 1.96
N ALA A 174 -17.69 24.41 1.98
CA ALA A 174 -18.64 24.60 0.86
C ALA A 174 -17.88 24.90 -0.45
N PRO A 175 -18.54 24.75 -1.61
CA PRO A 175 -17.97 25.19 -2.89
C PRO A 175 -17.46 26.63 -2.78
N ASP A 176 -16.27 26.89 -3.29
CA ASP A 176 -15.63 28.21 -3.29
C ASP A 176 -15.36 28.80 -1.88
N ALA A 177 -15.37 27.98 -0.83
CA ALA A 177 -15.03 28.42 0.51
C ALA A 177 -13.60 28.97 0.55
N ARG A 178 -13.39 30.06 1.31
CA ARG A 178 -12.05 30.59 1.54
C ARG A 178 -11.29 29.66 2.48
N THR A 179 -9.96 29.72 2.42
CA THR A 179 -9.10 28.88 3.27
C THR A 179 -9.44 28.98 4.75
N GLN A 180 -9.76 30.16 5.23
CA GLN A 180 -10.13 30.42 6.63
C GLN A 180 -11.47 29.82 7.07
N ASP A 181 -12.34 29.49 6.12
CA ASP A 181 -13.68 28.94 6.39
C ASP A 181 -13.68 27.39 6.32
N LEU A 182 -12.55 26.79 5.93
CA LEU A 182 -12.38 25.35 5.86
C LEU A 182 -12.29 24.77 7.26
N LYS A 183 -12.92 23.61 7.46
CA LYS A 183 -12.90 22.88 8.73
C LYS A 183 -12.16 21.55 8.55
N ILE A 184 -11.43 21.15 9.59
CA ILE A 184 -10.73 19.88 9.60
C ILE A 184 -11.72 18.72 9.50
N THR A 185 -11.49 17.85 8.54
CA THR A 185 -12.23 16.60 8.34
C THR A 185 -11.35 15.45 8.80
N ARG A 186 -11.59 15.01 10.03
CA ARG A 186 -10.75 14.00 10.67
C ARG A 186 -10.88 12.66 9.98
N LYS A 187 -9.76 11.97 9.85
CA LYS A 187 -9.71 10.58 9.40
C LYS A 187 -10.41 9.70 10.45
N PRO A 188 -11.36 8.82 10.08
CA PRO A 188 -11.90 7.84 10.99
C PRO A 188 -10.81 6.86 11.46
N GLU A 189 -11.03 6.20 12.59
CA GLU A 189 -10.01 5.37 13.25
C GLU A 189 -9.42 4.28 12.34
N PHE A 190 -10.26 3.63 11.55
CA PHE A 190 -9.79 2.60 10.61
C PHE A 190 -8.84 3.16 9.55
N VAL A 191 -9.05 4.41 9.11
CA VAL A 191 -8.14 5.08 8.17
C VAL A 191 -6.86 5.49 8.86
N GLN A 192 -6.96 6.03 10.10
CA GLN A 192 -5.78 6.40 10.88
C GLN A 192 -4.86 5.19 11.03
N ARG A 193 -5.40 4.06 11.49
CA ARG A 193 -4.64 2.80 11.65
C ARG A 193 -4.02 2.31 10.33
N ALA A 194 -4.72 2.51 9.21
CA ALA A 194 -4.25 2.07 7.89
C ALA A 194 -3.11 2.94 7.31
N VAL A 195 -2.97 4.20 7.78
CA VAL A 195 -1.96 5.14 7.26
C VAL A 195 -0.87 5.49 8.27
N TRP A 196 -0.99 5.03 9.52
CA TRP A 196 0.02 5.28 10.54
C TRP A 196 1.34 4.60 10.16
N GLN A 197 2.41 5.34 10.38
CA GLN A 197 3.77 4.83 10.28
C GLN A 197 4.41 4.96 11.65
N PRO A 198 5.14 3.96 12.13
CA PRO A 198 5.88 4.05 13.38
C PRO A 198 6.98 5.10 13.22
N LEU A 199 7.07 6.02 14.16
CA LEU A 199 8.12 7.01 14.24
C LEU A 199 9.19 6.64 15.27
N TYR A 200 8.78 5.91 16.30
CA TYR A 200 9.64 5.46 17.39
C TYR A 200 9.01 4.26 18.09
N ASP A 201 9.86 3.31 18.43
CA ASP A 201 9.51 2.16 19.26
C ASP A 201 10.67 1.90 20.25
N SER A 202 10.37 1.89 21.53
CA SER A 202 11.37 1.67 22.60
C SER A 202 12.04 0.29 22.55
N ASP A 203 11.42 -0.67 21.89
CA ASP A 203 11.97 -2.03 21.74
C ASP A 203 13.07 -2.07 20.66
N TYR A 204 13.15 -1.05 19.80
CA TYR A 204 14.12 -0.92 18.71
C TYR A 204 15.05 0.28 18.91
N GLN A 205 15.69 0.34 20.06
CA GLN A 205 16.66 1.41 20.35
C GLN A 205 17.91 1.27 19.46
N PRO A 206 18.53 2.39 19.08
CA PRO A 206 19.77 2.35 18.32
C PRO A 206 20.88 1.58 19.05
N ILE A 207 21.45 0.60 18.37
CA ILE A 207 22.57 -0.21 18.88
C ILE A 207 23.87 0.62 18.86
N VAL A 208 23.91 1.63 17.99
CA VAL A 208 25.08 2.51 17.80
C VAL A 208 24.99 3.71 18.75
N PRO A 209 26.09 4.12 19.41
CA PRO A 209 26.09 5.30 20.27
C PRO A 209 25.54 6.55 19.56
N VAL A 210 24.67 7.30 20.24
CA VAL A 210 23.99 8.51 19.73
C VAL A 210 24.99 9.52 19.14
N GLN A 211 26.20 9.62 19.67
CA GLN A 211 27.27 10.50 19.19
C GLN A 211 27.69 10.21 17.74
N THR A 212 27.65 8.95 17.30
CA THR A 212 27.93 8.58 15.91
C THR A 212 26.76 8.89 14.98
N LEU A 213 25.56 8.89 15.52
CA LEU A 213 24.34 9.26 14.81
C LEU A 213 24.27 10.77 14.60
N GLU A 214 24.61 11.58 15.61
CA GLU A 214 24.58 13.05 15.52
C GLU A 214 25.51 13.61 14.43
N GLN A 215 26.65 12.98 14.16
CA GLN A 215 27.60 13.41 13.13
C GLN A 215 27.10 13.13 11.69
N ASN A 216 26.16 12.19 11.53
CA ASN A 216 25.62 11.82 10.22
C ASN A 216 24.15 12.22 10.03
N MET A 217 23.54 12.78 11.05
CA MET A 217 22.14 13.19 11.03
C MET A 217 21.99 14.57 10.39
N HIS A 218 21.75 14.61 9.09
CA HIS A 218 20.82 15.61 8.55
C HIS A 218 19.42 15.22 9.03
N THR A 219 19.17 15.50 10.29
CA THR A 219 17.94 15.08 10.95
C THR A 219 16.78 15.90 10.44
N THR A 220 15.71 15.22 10.05
CA THR A 220 14.35 15.77 9.97
C THR A 220 13.93 16.44 11.29
N TRP A 221 14.70 16.22 12.37
CA TRP A 221 14.58 16.84 13.67
C TRP A 221 15.35 18.15 13.81
N ALA A 222 16.19 18.54 12.84
CA ALA A 222 16.79 19.87 12.82
C ALA A 222 15.69 20.92 12.61
N GLY A 223 15.24 21.54 13.68
CA GLY A 223 14.09 22.45 13.71
C GLY A 223 12.87 21.89 14.44
N ALA A 224 12.90 20.64 14.87
CA ALA A 224 11.86 20.11 15.74
C ALA A 224 11.88 20.81 17.12
N PRO A 225 10.68 21.00 17.76
CA PRO A 225 10.58 21.65 19.07
C PRO A 225 11.12 20.77 20.22
N TRP A 226 11.89 19.73 19.90
CA TRP A 226 12.41 18.76 20.86
C TRP A 226 13.92 18.80 20.87
N LYS A 227 14.52 18.86 22.04
CA LYS A 227 15.98 18.72 22.23
C LYS A 227 16.24 17.65 23.26
N PRO A 228 17.32 16.85 23.11
CA PRO A 228 17.72 15.92 24.14
C PRO A 228 18.10 16.69 25.42
N VAL A 229 17.67 16.17 26.56
CA VAL A 229 17.97 16.76 27.88
C VAL A 229 19.04 15.93 28.56
N GLY A 230 20.28 16.45 28.56
CA GLY A 230 21.37 16.00 29.39
C GLY A 230 21.92 14.59 29.11
N ASP A 231 21.27 13.57 29.54
CA ASP A 231 21.51 12.21 29.09
C ASP A 231 20.41 11.81 28.11
N ALA A 232 20.71 10.99 27.10
CA ALA A 232 19.86 10.68 25.97
C ALA A 232 18.55 9.95 26.33
N SER A 233 18.17 9.90 27.59
CA SER A 233 17.00 9.17 28.10
C SER A 233 15.72 10.01 28.20
N ALA A 234 15.79 11.34 28.07
CA ALA A 234 14.62 12.19 28.20
C ALA A 234 14.59 13.31 27.16
N TRP A 235 13.44 13.53 26.54
CA TRP A 235 13.18 14.61 25.59
C TRP A 235 12.25 15.64 26.23
N LYS A 236 12.55 16.92 26.07
CA LYS A 236 11.68 18.01 26.50
C LYS A 236 11.34 18.90 25.33
N THR A 237 10.11 19.41 25.32
CA THR A 237 9.72 20.49 24.41
C THR A 237 10.57 21.73 24.71
N VAL A 238 11.05 22.38 23.68
CA VAL A 238 11.67 23.70 23.75
C VAL A 238 10.54 24.71 23.64
N PRO A 239 10.37 25.62 24.58
CA PRO A 239 9.35 26.66 24.54
C PRO A 239 9.51 27.61 23.35
#